data_190a99994763e49795b008a8fef390c1
#
_entry.id   190a99994763e49795b008a8fef390c1
#
_cell.length_a   1.000
_cell.length_b   1.000
_cell.length_c   1.000
_cell.angle_alpha   90.00
_cell.angle_beta   90.00
_cell.angle_gamma   90.00
#
_symmetry.space_group_name_H-M   'P 1'
#
loop_
_entity.id
_entity.type
_entity.pdbx_description
1 polymer ?
#
loop_
_entity_poly.entity_id
_entity_poly.type
_entity_poly.pdbx_seq_one_letter_code
_entity_poly.pdbx_strand_id
1 'polypeptide(L)'
;LNEWDKVAEAALILKNMERHCTKQHQAVILTYFTGGTVRETGVLIEYLAKLFGRDRWFVMEIVLNWAKGKRMRHTTEWWAKKYAVNQSTITRWTQKIKEKLDELFEYGMSVVDDALIASGHIERA
;
A
#
# COMPACT_ATOMS: atom_id res chain seq x y z
N LEU A 1 -3.78 -21.56 1.77
CA LEU A 1 -4.04 -21.28 0.36
C LEU A 1 -2.79 -21.56 -0.46
N ASN A 2 -2.95 -22.24 -1.60
CA ASN A 2 -1.85 -22.44 -2.55
C ASN A 2 -1.70 -21.18 -3.44
N GLU A 3 -0.67 -21.14 -4.27
CA GLU A 3 -0.42 -20.00 -5.14
C GLU A 3 -1.55 -19.74 -6.15
N TRP A 4 -2.18 -20.79 -6.65
CA TRP A 4 -3.29 -20.65 -7.60
C TRP A 4 -4.51 -20.02 -6.97
N ASP A 5 -4.81 -20.38 -5.72
CA ASP A 5 -5.92 -19.77 -4.97
C ASP A 5 -5.67 -18.30 -4.72
N LYS A 6 -4.44 -17.93 -4.41
CA LYS A 6 -4.05 -16.51 -4.23
C LYS A 6 -4.18 -15.72 -5.53
N VAL A 7 -3.77 -16.30 -6.65
CA VAL A 7 -3.89 -15.65 -7.97
C VAL A 7 -5.35 -15.47 -8.35
N ALA A 8 -6.18 -16.49 -8.15
CA ALA A 8 -7.62 -16.41 -8.45
C ALA A 8 -8.32 -15.37 -7.59
N GLU A 9 -7.99 -15.32 -6.30
CA GLU A 9 -8.52 -14.34 -5.36
C GLU A 9 -8.09 -12.91 -5.75
N ALA A 10 -6.82 -12.73 -6.09
CA ALA A 10 -6.31 -11.44 -6.54
C ALA A 10 -6.99 -10.97 -7.83
N ALA A 11 -7.23 -11.87 -8.78
CA ALA A 11 -7.93 -11.55 -10.03
C ALA A 11 -9.37 -11.11 -9.79
N LEU A 12 -10.08 -11.78 -8.86
CA LEU A 12 -11.45 -11.41 -8.50
C LEU A 12 -11.49 -10.04 -7.82
N ILE A 13 -10.57 -9.80 -6.91
CA ILE A 13 -10.42 -8.51 -6.22
C ILE A 13 -10.14 -7.41 -7.25
N LEU A 14 -9.20 -7.63 -8.15
CA LEU A 14 -8.83 -6.66 -9.20
C LEU A 14 -10.02 -6.28 -10.06
N LYS A 15 -10.82 -7.26 -10.49
CA LYS A 15 -12.01 -7.02 -11.32
C LYS A 15 -13.02 -6.12 -10.60
N ASN A 16 -13.21 -6.31 -9.32
CA ASN A 16 -14.13 -5.48 -8.54
C ASN A 16 -13.55 -4.10 -8.23
N MET A 17 -12.23 -4.01 -8.02
CA MET A 17 -11.54 -2.74 -7.81
C MET A 17 -11.68 -1.80 -9.01
N GLU A 18 -11.57 -2.30 -10.23
CA GLU A 18 -11.69 -1.50 -11.45
C GLU A 18 -13.01 -0.76 -11.52
N ARG A 19 -14.06 -1.32 -10.93
CA ARG A 19 -15.41 -0.74 -10.94
C ARG A 19 -15.69 0.21 -9.79
N HIS A 20 -15.06 0.00 -8.62
CA HIS A 20 -15.50 0.62 -7.38
C HIS A 20 -14.43 1.43 -6.65
N CYS A 21 -13.17 1.29 -7.03
CA CYS A 21 -12.06 1.93 -6.35
C CYS A 21 -11.37 2.99 -7.20
N THR A 22 -10.82 4.01 -6.53
CA THR A 22 -9.92 4.97 -7.18
C THR A 22 -8.60 4.29 -7.54
N LYS A 23 -7.78 4.97 -8.35
CA LYS A 23 -6.45 4.46 -8.72
C LYS A 23 -5.55 4.22 -7.50
N GLN A 24 -5.63 5.10 -6.49
CA GLN A 24 -4.83 4.98 -5.28
C GLN A 24 -5.23 3.75 -4.46
N HIS A 25 -6.54 3.50 -4.32
CA HIS A 25 -7.03 2.31 -3.62
C HIS A 25 -6.65 1.03 -4.36
N GLN A 26 -6.76 1.03 -5.68
CA GLN A 26 -6.33 -0.11 -6.50
C GLN A 26 -4.83 -0.36 -6.33
N ALA A 27 -4.03 0.70 -6.39
CA ALA A 27 -2.58 0.62 -6.28
C ALA A 27 -2.14 0.07 -4.92
N VAL A 28 -2.76 0.50 -3.82
CA VAL A 28 -2.40 0.02 -2.49
C VAL A 28 -2.76 -1.45 -2.29
N ILE A 29 -3.91 -1.88 -2.79
CA ILE A 29 -4.34 -3.27 -2.69
C ILE A 29 -3.42 -4.18 -3.52
N LEU A 30 -3.14 -3.80 -4.77
CA LEU A 30 -2.22 -4.56 -5.62
C LEU A 30 -0.82 -4.62 -5.03
N THR A 31 -0.32 -3.53 -4.47
CA THR A 31 0.98 -3.49 -3.81
C THR A 31 1.04 -4.45 -2.64
N TYR A 32 0.00 -4.47 -1.82
CA TYR A 32 -0.07 -5.39 -0.66
C TYR A 32 -0.02 -6.86 -1.10
N PHE A 33 -0.86 -7.26 -2.05
CA PHE A 33 -0.97 -8.66 -2.46
C PHE A 33 0.22 -9.14 -3.30
N THR A 34 0.89 -8.25 -4.04
CA THR A 34 2.04 -8.63 -4.87
C THR A 34 3.38 -8.35 -4.20
N GLY A 35 3.36 -7.72 -3.03
CA GLY A 35 4.58 -7.32 -2.33
C GLY A 35 5.36 -6.22 -3.06
N GLY A 36 4.69 -5.41 -3.84
CA GLY A 36 5.31 -4.25 -4.50
C GLY A 36 6.03 -4.58 -5.81
N THR A 37 5.68 -5.69 -6.47
CA THR A 37 6.32 -6.10 -7.72
C THR A 37 5.61 -5.59 -8.97
N VAL A 38 4.51 -4.86 -8.83
CA VAL A 38 3.70 -4.37 -9.96
C VAL A 38 3.94 -2.89 -10.25
N ARG A 39 3.57 -2.47 -11.48
CA ARG A 39 3.68 -1.08 -11.93
C ARG A 39 2.89 -0.12 -11.05
N GLU A 40 1.75 -0.54 -10.55
CA GLU A 40 0.87 0.25 -9.70
C GLU A 40 1.54 0.68 -8.39
N THR A 41 2.55 -0.06 -7.93
CA THR A 41 3.37 0.34 -6.79
C THR A 41 4.07 1.67 -7.04
N GLY A 42 4.56 1.89 -8.27
CA GLY A 42 5.15 3.17 -8.67
C GLY A 42 4.14 4.32 -8.60
N VAL A 43 2.91 4.07 -9.01
CA VAL A 43 1.82 5.05 -8.93
C VAL A 43 1.54 5.42 -7.47
N LEU A 44 1.50 4.43 -6.59
CA LEU A 44 1.30 4.63 -5.16
C LEU A 44 2.43 5.45 -4.54
N ILE A 45 3.68 5.13 -4.87
CA ILE A 45 4.85 5.86 -4.38
C ILE A 45 4.79 7.33 -4.81
N GLU A 46 4.51 7.61 -6.08
CA GLU A 46 4.38 8.98 -6.59
C GLU A 46 3.26 9.75 -5.88
N TYR A 47 2.13 9.10 -5.68
CA TYR A 47 1.00 9.71 -4.99
C TYR A 47 1.38 10.09 -3.54
N LEU A 48 1.98 9.18 -2.80
CA LEU A 48 2.37 9.42 -1.42
C LEU A 48 3.51 10.44 -1.31
N ALA A 49 4.47 10.40 -2.22
CA ALA A 49 5.56 11.36 -2.26
C ALA A 49 5.04 12.79 -2.43
N LYS A 50 4.08 12.99 -3.32
CA LYS A 50 3.43 14.29 -3.52
C LYS A 50 2.58 14.69 -2.33
N LEU A 51 1.79 13.76 -1.79
CA LEU A 51 0.88 14.03 -0.68
C LEU A 51 1.65 14.51 0.56
N PHE A 52 2.76 13.86 0.88
CA PHE A 52 3.56 14.17 2.06
C PHE A 52 4.73 15.12 1.78
N GLY A 53 4.98 15.46 0.52
CA GLY A 53 6.11 16.31 0.13
C GLY A 53 7.45 15.68 0.49
N ARG A 54 7.62 14.40 0.23
CA ARG A 54 8.81 13.62 0.56
C ARG A 54 9.44 12.99 -0.67
N ASP A 55 10.74 12.69 -0.55
CA ASP A 55 11.53 12.01 -1.57
C ASP A 55 10.90 10.65 -1.90
N ARG A 56 10.81 10.33 -3.19
CA ARG A 56 10.23 9.06 -3.64
C ARG A 56 11.02 7.84 -3.14
N TRP A 57 12.34 7.95 -2.96
CA TRP A 57 13.15 6.84 -2.45
C TRP A 57 12.83 6.52 -1.00
N PHE A 58 12.63 7.56 -0.20
CA PHE A 58 12.20 7.41 1.19
C PHE A 58 10.82 6.74 1.25
N VAL A 59 9.87 7.23 0.47
CA VAL A 59 8.51 6.66 0.40
C VAL A 59 8.55 5.23 -0.11
N MET A 60 9.37 4.94 -1.11
CA MET A 60 9.50 3.58 -1.66
C MET A 60 9.95 2.57 -0.60
N GLU A 61 10.95 2.91 0.20
CA GLU A 61 11.40 2.01 1.27
C GLU A 61 10.29 1.72 2.28
N ILE A 62 9.50 2.74 2.62
CA ILE A 62 8.37 2.60 3.55
C ILE A 62 7.28 1.71 2.96
N VAL A 63 6.93 1.93 1.70
CA VAL A 63 5.90 1.15 1.00
C VAL A 63 6.30 -0.32 0.92
N LEU A 64 7.53 -0.63 0.56
CA LEU A 64 8.02 -2.00 0.47
C LEU A 64 8.12 -2.66 1.85
N ASN A 65 8.50 -1.92 2.87
CA ASN A 65 8.49 -2.42 4.24
C ASN A 65 7.06 -2.74 4.69
N TRP A 66 6.12 -1.87 4.38
CA TRP A 66 4.70 -2.07 4.71
C TRP A 66 4.12 -3.30 3.99
N ALA A 67 4.39 -3.44 2.69
CA ALA A 67 3.81 -4.48 1.86
C ALA A 67 4.38 -5.87 2.12
N LYS A 68 5.69 -5.97 2.33
CA LYS A 68 6.40 -7.25 2.48
C LYS A 68 6.97 -7.49 3.86
N GLY A 69 6.95 -6.50 4.75
CA GLY A 69 7.76 -6.54 5.95
C GLY A 69 9.26 -6.52 5.67
N LYS A 70 9.65 -6.15 4.43
CA LYS A 70 11.05 -6.09 4.05
C LYS A 70 11.75 -4.99 4.84
N ARG A 71 12.90 -5.33 5.42
CA ARG A 71 13.70 -4.37 6.18
C ARG A 71 14.05 -3.17 5.29
N MET A 72 13.90 -1.96 5.83
CA MET A 72 14.28 -0.74 5.12
C MET A 72 15.78 -0.74 4.85
N ARG A 73 16.17 -0.34 3.65
CA ARG A 73 17.56 -0.31 3.21
C ARG A 73 18.41 0.66 4.02
N HIS A 74 17.84 1.83 4.31
CA HIS A 74 18.51 2.88 5.08
C HIS A 74 17.86 3.00 6.45
N THR A 75 18.69 3.24 7.46
CA THR A 75 18.24 3.41 8.84
C THR A 75 17.59 4.77 9.05
N THR A 76 16.85 4.88 10.15
CA THR A 76 16.30 6.16 10.60
C THR A 76 17.39 7.21 10.77
N GLU A 77 18.54 6.81 11.32
CA GLU A 77 19.69 7.69 11.47
C GLU A 77 20.22 8.20 10.14
N TRP A 78 20.30 7.31 9.13
CA TRP A 78 20.77 7.68 7.79
C TRP A 78 19.86 8.74 7.17
N TRP A 79 18.55 8.54 7.24
CA TRP A 79 17.56 9.49 6.71
C TRP A 79 17.56 10.81 7.49
N ALA A 80 17.74 10.74 8.83
CA ALA A 80 17.84 11.93 9.66
C ALA A 80 19.03 12.82 9.25
N LYS A 81 20.17 12.21 8.97
CA LYS A 81 21.35 12.93 8.49
C LYS A 81 21.13 13.52 7.10
N LYS A 82 20.52 12.74 6.20
CA LYS A 82 20.24 13.20 4.83
C LYS A 82 19.35 14.42 4.81
N TYR A 83 18.30 14.44 5.64
CA TYR A 83 17.34 15.54 5.71
C TYR A 83 17.71 16.62 6.73
N ALA A 84 18.80 16.46 7.46
CA ALA A 84 19.20 17.37 8.55
C ALA A 84 18.09 17.58 9.59
N VAL A 85 17.48 16.48 10.02
CA VAL A 85 16.42 16.48 11.04
C VAL A 85 16.72 15.45 12.13
N ASN A 86 15.95 15.47 13.20
CA ASN A 86 16.08 14.46 14.27
C ASN A 86 15.53 13.11 13.82
N GLN A 87 16.03 12.03 14.43
CA GLN A 87 15.52 10.68 14.18
C GLN A 87 14.03 10.56 14.52
N SER A 88 13.59 11.22 15.57
CA SER A 88 12.17 11.25 15.94
C SER A 88 11.28 11.85 14.85
N THR A 89 11.80 12.81 14.10
CA THR A 89 11.11 13.40 12.95
C THR A 89 10.93 12.37 11.84
N ILE A 90 11.98 11.61 11.53
CA ILE A 90 11.91 10.54 10.53
C ILE A 90 10.91 9.47 10.96
N THR A 91 10.91 9.07 12.22
CA THR A 91 9.96 8.12 12.77
C THR A 91 8.52 8.60 12.59
N ARG A 92 8.24 9.87 12.86
CA ARG A 92 6.91 10.46 12.66
C ARG A 92 6.50 10.47 11.19
N TRP A 93 7.40 10.82 10.28
CA TRP A 93 7.12 10.81 8.85
C TRP A 93 6.80 9.40 8.36
N THR A 94 7.60 8.43 8.78
CA THR A 94 7.39 7.02 8.45
C THR A 94 6.03 6.54 8.95
N GLN A 95 5.69 6.86 10.18
CA GLN A 95 4.44 6.48 10.80
C GLN A 95 3.23 7.05 10.05
N LYS A 96 3.28 8.33 9.69
CA LYS A 96 2.20 8.99 8.94
C LYS A 96 1.97 8.35 7.57
N ILE A 97 3.03 7.99 6.89
CA ILE A 97 2.94 7.31 5.59
C ILE A 97 2.33 5.92 5.76
N LYS A 98 2.75 5.16 6.76
CA LYS A 98 2.18 3.84 7.07
C LYS A 98 0.71 3.92 7.47
N GLU A 99 0.33 4.92 8.26
CA GLU A 99 -1.07 5.15 8.61
C GLU A 99 -1.93 5.43 7.37
N LYS A 100 -1.39 6.20 6.43
CA LYS A 100 -2.10 6.47 5.17
C LYS A 100 -2.22 5.21 4.31
N LEU A 101 -1.19 4.39 4.27
CA LEU A 101 -1.25 3.09 3.58
C LEU A 101 -2.32 2.19 4.18
N ASP A 102 -2.38 2.09 5.50
CA ASP A 102 -3.40 1.31 6.19
C ASP A 102 -4.81 1.84 5.91
N GLU A 103 -4.98 3.16 5.96
CA GLU A 103 -6.25 3.82 5.66
C GLU A 103 -6.73 3.51 4.24
N LEU A 104 -5.85 3.67 3.25
CA LEU A 104 -6.17 3.40 1.85
C LEU A 104 -6.51 1.92 1.63
N PHE A 105 -5.75 1.04 2.26
CA PHE A 105 -5.96 -0.40 2.15
C PHE A 105 -7.30 -0.82 2.79
N GLU A 106 -7.55 -0.40 4.01
CA GLU A 106 -8.78 -0.73 4.73
C GLU A 106 -10.03 -0.22 4.02
N TYR A 107 -9.99 1.01 3.55
CA TYR A 107 -11.09 1.58 2.79
C TYR A 107 -11.29 0.84 1.47
N GLY A 108 -10.23 0.61 0.72
CA GLY A 108 -10.29 -0.11 -0.55
C GLY A 108 -10.83 -1.53 -0.39
N MET A 109 -10.36 -2.26 0.63
CA MET A 109 -10.84 -3.61 0.92
C MET A 109 -12.30 -3.61 1.36
N SER A 110 -12.74 -2.62 2.13
CA SER A 110 -14.14 -2.46 2.51
C SER A 110 -15.05 -2.31 1.30
N VAL A 111 -14.65 -1.47 0.34
CA VAL A 111 -15.40 -1.27 -0.91
C VAL A 111 -15.46 -2.56 -1.73
N VAL A 112 -14.35 -3.28 -1.84
CA VAL A 112 -14.28 -4.55 -2.56
C VAL A 112 -15.14 -5.62 -1.89
N ASP A 113 -15.06 -5.73 -0.58
CA ASP A 113 -15.87 -6.71 0.19
C ASP A 113 -17.36 -6.46 0.01
N ASP A 114 -17.79 -5.21 0.09
CA ASP A 114 -19.19 -4.84 -0.12
C ASP A 114 -19.67 -5.19 -1.53
N ALA A 115 -18.81 -4.95 -2.54
CA ALA A 115 -19.12 -5.31 -3.92
C ALA A 115 -19.19 -6.81 -4.14
N LEU A 116 -18.31 -7.59 -3.51
CA LEU A 116 -18.31 -9.05 -3.58
C LEU A 116 -19.55 -9.65 -2.90
N ILE A 117 -19.93 -9.10 -1.76
CA ILE A 117 -21.17 -9.53 -1.05
C ILE A 117 -22.39 -9.23 -1.92
N ALA A 118 -22.47 -8.02 -2.47
CA ALA A 118 -23.58 -7.60 -3.32
C ALA A 118 -23.70 -8.45 -4.59
N SER A 119 -22.59 -8.96 -5.12
CA SER A 119 -22.58 -9.83 -6.31
C SER A 119 -22.76 -11.32 -5.99
N GLY A 120 -22.86 -11.68 -4.72
CA GLY A 120 -23.06 -13.06 -4.29
C GLY A 120 -21.80 -13.93 -4.28
N HIS A 121 -20.62 -13.34 -4.40
CA HIS A 121 -19.36 -14.11 -4.38
C HIS A 121 -18.92 -14.52 -2.98
N ILE A 122 -19.31 -13.77 -1.95
CA ILE A 122 -19.04 -14.12 -0.56
C ILE A 122 -20.29 -13.88 0.28
N GLU A 123 -20.39 -14.61 1.40
CA GLU A 123 -21.47 -14.43 2.36
C GLU A 123 -20.96 -13.63 3.56
N ARG A 124 -21.82 -12.77 4.09
CA ARG A 124 -21.53 -12.05 5.32
C ARG A 124 -21.71 -13.00 6.50
N ALA A 125 -20.66 -13.15 7.29
CA ALA A 125 -20.71 -14.00 8.48
C ALA A 125 -21.65 -13.45 9.56
#